data_29d4551b6f88df3106999db31a969980
#
_entry.id   29d4551b6f88df3106999db31a969980
#
_cell.length_a   1.000
_cell.length_b   1.000
_cell.length_c   1.000
_cell.angle_alpha   90.00
_cell.angle_beta   90.00
_cell.angle_gamma   90.00
#
_symmetry.space_group_name_H-M   'P 1'
#
loop_
_entity.id
_entity.type
_entity.pdbx_description
1 polymer ?
#
loop_
_entity_poly.entity_id
_entity_poly.type
_entity_poly.pdbx_seq_one_letter_code
_entity_poly.pdbx_strand_id
1 'polypeptide(L)'
;MNNNFQAHIIEWRKMNQTGRFAEARQYYFDKLFEEVIENFENNLVWPIEPIDVLLSGLGFTPEPIILAARALKPRKHIILHDKEVAFNEDNIRFLPKFLPNGYEKIELKDESFGTIYDTLKEQMTFNAGRSYAI
;
A
#
# COMPACT_ATOMS: atom_id res chain seq x y z
N MET A 1 6.31 22.78 2.45
CA MET A 1 7.38 21.81 2.08
C MET A 1 8.70 22.32 2.61
N ASN A 2 9.51 21.47 3.20
CA ASN A 2 10.83 21.87 3.66
C ASN A 2 11.84 21.90 2.50
N ASN A 3 12.94 22.61 2.70
CA ASN A 3 13.99 22.74 1.68
C ASN A 3 14.65 21.40 1.32
N ASN A 4 14.68 20.46 2.28
CA ASN A 4 15.25 19.12 2.05
C ASN A 4 14.40 18.30 1.09
N PHE A 5 13.07 18.42 1.16
CA PHE A 5 12.18 17.71 0.24
C PHE A 5 12.40 18.15 -1.20
N GLN A 6 12.53 19.45 -1.43
CA GLN A 6 12.82 19.97 -2.78
C GLN A 6 14.18 19.46 -3.31
N ALA A 7 15.20 19.43 -2.46
CA ALA A 7 16.49 18.88 -2.83
C ALA A 7 16.41 17.40 -3.19
N HIS A 8 15.63 16.64 -2.45
CA HIS A 8 15.39 15.22 -2.73
C HIS A 8 14.65 15.00 -4.05
N ILE A 9 13.67 15.84 -4.37
CA ILE A 9 12.96 15.78 -5.66
C ILE A 9 13.93 16.00 -6.82
N ILE A 10 14.79 17.00 -6.70
CA ILE A 10 15.79 17.31 -7.72
C ILE A 10 16.73 16.13 -7.96
N GLU A 11 17.23 15.54 -6.89
CA GLU A 11 18.12 14.37 -6.99
C GLU A 11 17.40 13.15 -7.58
N TRP A 12 16.18 12.88 -7.17
CA TRP A 12 15.38 11.80 -7.72
C TRP A 12 15.11 11.97 -9.22
N ARG A 13 14.77 13.19 -9.65
CA ARG A 13 14.59 13.50 -11.08
C ARG A 13 15.87 13.26 -11.87
N LYS A 14 17.00 13.67 -11.33
CA LYS A 14 18.30 13.48 -11.95
C LYS A 14 18.62 11.99 -12.14
N MET A 15 18.34 11.17 -11.14
CA MET A 15 18.52 9.72 -11.25
C MET A 15 17.68 9.14 -12.39
N ASN A 16 16.42 9.54 -12.50
CA ASN A 16 15.53 9.08 -13.58
C ASN A 16 16.01 9.57 -14.95
N GLN A 17 16.46 10.82 -15.07
CA GLN A 17 16.96 11.38 -16.32
C GLN A 17 18.22 10.70 -16.81
N THR A 18 19.03 10.16 -15.91
CA THR A 18 20.26 9.44 -16.25
C THR A 18 20.09 7.92 -16.34
N GLY A 19 18.85 7.43 -16.33
CA GLY A 19 18.54 6.00 -16.50
C GLY A 19 18.79 5.14 -15.28
N ARG A 20 19.05 5.73 -14.12
CA ARG A 20 19.28 5.01 -12.86
C ARG A 20 17.94 4.71 -12.16
N PHE A 21 17.06 3.95 -12.82
CA PHE A 21 15.68 3.75 -12.36
C PHE A 21 15.58 2.97 -11.05
N ALA A 22 16.38 1.93 -10.87
CA ALA A 22 16.38 1.16 -9.64
C ALA A 22 16.84 2.00 -8.43
N GLU A 23 17.87 2.81 -8.61
CA GLU A 23 18.35 3.74 -7.58
C GLU A 23 17.31 4.82 -7.27
N ALA A 24 16.67 5.36 -8.31
CA ALA A 24 15.63 6.35 -8.17
C ALA A 24 14.45 5.79 -7.38
N ARG A 25 14.05 4.56 -7.63
CA ARG A 25 12.98 3.86 -6.91
C ARG A 25 13.30 3.71 -5.43
N GLN A 26 14.51 3.25 -5.13
CA GLN A 26 14.99 3.12 -3.75
C GLN A 26 15.05 4.48 -3.05
N TYR A 27 15.58 5.48 -3.73
CA TYR A 27 15.67 6.85 -3.23
C TYR A 27 14.30 7.43 -2.91
N TYR A 28 13.32 7.19 -3.80
CA TYR A 28 11.94 7.63 -3.60
C TYR A 28 11.38 7.10 -2.28
N PHE A 29 11.51 5.80 -2.02
CA PHE A 29 11.01 5.22 -0.78
C PHE A 29 11.78 5.69 0.46
N ASP A 30 13.09 5.88 0.33
CA ASP A 30 13.93 6.27 1.47
C ASP A 30 13.81 7.75 1.84
N LYS A 31 13.59 8.63 0.84
CA LYS A 31 13.71 10.08 1.03
C LYS A 31 12.45 10.87 0.73
N LEU A 32 11.53 10.34 -0.05
CA LEU A 32 10.37 11.09 -0.53
C LEU A 32 9.04 10.56 -0.01
N PHE A 33 8.90 9.25 0.13
CA PHE A 33 7.58 8.64 0.31
C PHE A 33 6.93 8.97 1.66
N GLU A 34 7.70 9.11 2.73
CA GLU A 34 7.15 9.54 4.02
C GLU A 34 6.44 10.90 3.91
N GLU A 35 7.05 11.85 3.24
CA GLU A 35 6.46 13.18 3.06
C GLU A 35 5.28 13.14 2.08
N VAL A 36 5.32 12.26 1.08
CA VAL A 36 4.18 12.02 0.19
C VAL A 36 2.98 11.51 0.99
N ILE A 37 3.20 10.54 1.88
CA ILE A 37 2.15 10.01 2.77
C ILE A 37 1.61 11.12 3.65
N GLU A 38 2.48 11.90 4.27
CA GLU A 38 2.10 12.99 5.16
C GLU A 38 1.27 14.05 4.44
N ASN A 39 1.69 14.46 3.25
CA ASN A 39 0.93 15.37 2.41
C ASN A 39 -0.42 14.78 2.00
N PHE A 40 -0.47 13.51 1.66
CA PHE A 40 -1.71 12.82 1.33
C PHE A 40 -2.69 12.84 2.50
N GLU A 41 -2.24 12.49 3.70
CA GLU A 41 -3.08 12.51 4.90
C GLU A 41 -3.58 13.92 5.23
N ASN A 42 -2.72 14.93 5.11
CA ASN A 42 -3.06 16.32 5.41
C ASN A 42 -4.03 16.95 4.40
N ASN A 43 -4.12 16.41 3.19
CA ASN A 43 -5.00 16.89 2.13
C ASN A 43 -6.30 16.10 1.99
N LEU A 44 -6.58 15.18 2.89
CA LEU A 44 -7.88 14.51 2.92
C LEU A 44 -8.97 15.53 3.28
N VAL A 45 -9.94 15.69 2.37
CA VAL A 45 -10.94 16.78 2.43
C VAL A 45 -12.02 16.55 3.47
N TRP A 46 -12.25 15.31 3.84
CA TRP A 46 -13.29 14.93 4.80
C TRP A 46 -12.71 14.06 5.90
N PRO A 47 -13.26 14.13 7.10
CA PRO A 47 -12.88 13.21 8.15
C PRO A 47 -13.31 11.80 7.76
N ILE A 48 -12.34 10.87 7.79
CA ILE A 48 -12.59 9.46 7.52
C ILE A 48 -12.55 8.74 8.86
N GLU A 49 -13.67 8.13 9.24
CA GLU A 49 -13.70 7.31 10.45
C GLU A 49 -12.96 6.01 10.21
N PRO A 50 -12.18 5.51 11.19
CA PRO A 50 -11.51 4.21 11.05
C PRO A 50 -12.50 3.10 10.75
N ILE A 51 -12.16 2.25 9.79
CA ILE A 51 -12.96 1.08 9.42
C ILE A 51 -12.44 -0.16 10.14
N ASP A 52 -13.28 -1.18 10.25
CA ASP A 52 -12.88 -2.41 10.91
C ASP A 52 -11.97 -3.25 10.03
N VAL A 53 -12.31 -3.45 8.78
CA VAL A 53 -11.58 -4.35 7.87
C VAL A 53 -11.34 -3.68 6.51
N LEU A 54 -10.08 -3.67 6.08
CA LEU A 54 -9.68 -3.30 4.72
C LEU A 54 -9.25 -4.57 3.98
N LEU A 55 -9.88 -4.83 2.85
CA LEU A 55 -9.50 -5.90 1.93
C LEU A 55 -8.80 -5.27 0.73
N SER A 56 -7.55 -5.61 0.51
CA SER A 56 -6.72 -5.03 -0.56
C SER A 56 -6.20 -6.11 -1.49
N GLY A 57 -6.16 -5.80 -2.80
CA GLY A 57 -5.46 -6.61 -3.78
C GLY A 57 -4.05 -6.09 -4.00
N LEU A 58 -3.05 -6.94 -3.85
CA LEU A 58 -1.65 -6.57 -4.03
C LEU A 58 -1.21 -6.76 -5.47
N GLY A 59 -0.70 -5.70 -6.07
CA GLY A 59 -0.01 -5.73 -7.36
C GLY A 59 1.50 -5.61 -7.19
N PHE A 60 2.18 -5.16 -8.24
CA PHE A 60 3.64 -5.01 -8.22
C PHE A 60 4.13 -3.71 -7.56
N THR A 61 3.23 -2.84 -7.15
CA THR A 61 3.57 -1.59 -6.46
C THR A 61 2.84 -1.49 -5.13
N PRO A 62 3.54 -1.22 -4.02
CA PRO A 62 2.92 -1.19 -2.70
C PRO A 62 2.21 0.13 -2.37
N GLU A 63 2.46 1.21 -3.11
CA GLU A 63 1.97 2.55 -2.77
C GLU A 63 0.45 2.65 -2.61
N PRO A 64 -0.39 2.11 -3.52
CA PRO A 64 -1.83 2.23 -3.37
C PRO A 64 -2.36 1.60 -2.08
N ILE A 65 -1.81 0.46 -1.69
CA ILE A 65 -2.21 -0.23 -0.45
C ILE A 65 -1.79 0.58 0.77
N ILE A 66 -0.57 1.12 0.75
CA ILE A 66 -0.06 1.93 1.87
C ILE A 66 -0.92 3.18 2.03
N LEU A 67 -1.21 3.89 0.95
CA LEU A 67 -2.03 5.09 1.00
C LEU A 67 -3.45 4.80 1.46
N ALA A 68 -4.07 3.73 0.97
CA ALA A 68 -5.41 3.32 1.40
C ALA A 68 -5.44 2.98 2.89
N ALA A 69 -4.48 2.25 3.39
CA ALA A 69 -4.40 1.90 4.80
C ALA A 69 -4.17 3.12 5.69
N ARG A 70 -3.35 4.06 5.26
CA ARG A 70 -3.11 5.31 5.98
C ARG A 70 -4.34 6.21 6.02
N ALA A 71 -5.12 6.25 4.93
CA ALA A 71 -6.36 7.03 4.87
C ALA A 71 -7.48 6.41 5.70
N LEU A 72 -7.68 5.11 5.58
CA LEU A 72 -8.83 4.41 6.16
C LEU A 72 -8.59 3.91 7.58
N LYS A 73 -7.34 3.80 8.00
CA LYS A 73 -6.93 3.38 9.35
C LYS A 73 -7.65 2.11 9.83
N PRO A 74 -7.57 1.00 9.05
CA PRO A 74 -8.29 -0.20 9.40
C PRO A 74 -7.78 -0.82 10.69
N ARG A 75 -8.67 -1.46 11.44
CA ARG A 75 -8.30 -2.27 12.60
C ARG A 75 -7.68 -3.59 12.17
N LYS A 76 -8.15 -4.12 11.04
CA LYS A 76 -7.64 -5.33 10.41
C LYS A 76 -7.43 -5.08 8.93
N HIS A 77 -6.24 -5.39 8.43
CA HIS A 77 -5.91 -5.25 7.02
C HIS A 77 -5.59 -6.63 6.45
N ILE A 78 -6.34 -7.05 5.45
CA ILE A 78 -6.18 -8.33 4.75
C ILE A 78 -5.75 -8.04 3.32
N ILE A 79 -4.61 -8.57 2.91
CA ILE A 79 -4.05 -8.38 1.58
C ILE A 79 -4.18 -9.69 0.80
N LEU A 80 -4.90 -9.63 -0.32
CA LEU A 80 -5.01 -10.73 -1.27
C LEU A 80 -3.91 -10.59 -2.31
N HIS A 81 -3.19 -11.66 -2.62
CA HIS A 81 -2.10 -11.62 -3.59
C HIS A 81 -1.97 -12.94 -4.31
N ASP A 82 -1.42 -12.92 -5.51
CA ASP A 82 -0.95 -14.13 -6.16
C ASP A 82 0.46 -14.50 -5.65
N LYS A 83 0.95 -15.63 -6.09
CA LYS A 83 2.26 -16.13 -5.69
C LYS A 83 3.40 -15.24 -6.18
N GLU A 84 3.24 -14.66 -7.37
CA GLU A 84 4.29 -13.89 -8.01
C GLU A 84 4.53 -12.54 -7.31
N VAL A 85 3.47 -11.81 -7.01
CA VAL A 85 3.61 -10.51 -6.34
C VAL A 85 4.11 -10.62 -4.90
N ALA A 86 3.95 -11.78 -4.25
CA ALA A 86 4.46 -12.00 -2.91
C ALA A 86 5.99 -11.92 -2.85
N PHE A 87 6.67 -12.26 -3.94
CA PHE A 87 8.12 -12.21 -4.06
C PHE A 87 8.64 -10.91 -4.67
N ASN A 88 7.77 -9.96 -4.99
CA ASN A 88 8.19 -8.66 -5.49
C ASN A 88 9.01 -7.94 -4.42
N GLU A 89 10.20 -7.49 -4.79
CA GLU A 89 11.17 -6.90 -3.86
C GLU A 89 10.64 -5.66 -3.14
N ASP A 90 9.94 -4.78 -3.86
CA ASP A 90 9.35 -3.58 -3.29
C ASP A 90 8.29 -3.93 -2.25
N ASN A 91 7.44 -4.92 -2.54
CA ASN A 91 6.40 -5.35 -1.60
C ASN A 91 7.00 -5.95 -0.33
N ILE A 92 8.01 -6.81 -0.46
CA ILE A 92 8.69 -7.42 0.69
C ILE A 92 9.34 -6.35 1.58
N ARG A 93 9.97 -5.37 0.96
CA ARG A 93 10.74 -4.34 1.67
C ARG A 93 9.86 -3.25 2.27
N PHE A 94 8.90 -2.76 1.52
CA PHE A 94 8.19 -1.52 1.88
C PHE A 94 6.84 -1.71 2.56
N LEU A 95 6.13 -2.82 2.34
CA LEU A 95 4.88 -3.05 3.07
C LEU A 95 5.11 -3.10 4.60
N PRO A 96 6.06 -3.88 5.12
CA PRO A 96 6.30 -3.87 6.57
C PRO A 96 6.76 -2.52 7.10
N LYS A 97 7.53 -1.78 6.31
CA LYS A 97 8.06 -0.47 6.72
C LYS A 97 6.96 0.58 6.89
N PHE A 98 6.00 0.63 5.97
CA PHE A 98 4.98 1.67 5.93
C PHE A 98 3.62 1.24 6.50
N LEU A 99 3.46 -0.01 6.89
CA LEU A 99 2.26 -0.55 7.53
C LEU A 99 2.61 -1.07 8.94
N PRO A 100 2.92 -0.17 9.89
CA PRO A 100 3.42 -0.57 11.21
C PRO A 100 2.40 -1.34 12.05
N ASN A 101 1.10 -1.19 11.78
CA ASN A 101 0.04 -1.91 12.49
C ASN A 101 -0.15 -3.34 11.98
N GLY A 102 0.62 -3.73 10.98
CA GLY A 102 0.59 -5.07 10.44
C GLY A 102 -0.54 -5.31 9.44
N TYR A 103 -0.53 -6.50 8.89
CA TYR A 103 -1.50 -6.97 7.91
C TYR A 103 -1.44 -8.50 7.82
N GLU A 104 -2.54 -9.11 7.35
CA GLU A 104 -2.59 -10.53 7.02
C GLU A 104 -2.50 -10.68 5.50
N LYS A 105 -1.82 -11.73 5.03
CA LYS A 105 -1.73 -12.05 3.61
C LYS A 105 -2.49 -13.34 3.32
N ILE A 106 -3.29 -13.33 2.25
CA ILE A 106 -3.97 -14.50 1.74
C ILE A 106 -3.52 -14.71 0.30
N GLU A 107 -2.87 -15.86 0.04
CA GLU A 107 -2.46 -16.23 -1.31
C GLU A 107 -3.66 -16.78 -2.08
N LEU A 108 -3.91 -16.24 -3.26
CA LEU A 108 -4.94 -16.72 -4.17
C LEU A 108 -4.37 -17.88 -5.01
N LYS A 109 -5.17 -18.92 -5.22
CA LYS A 109 -4.78 -20.04 -6.06
C LYS A 109 -4.60 -19.64 -7.52
N ASP A 110 -5.45 -18.72 -7.97
CA ASP A 110 -5.46 -18.14 -9.29
C ASP A 110 -6.15 -16.78 -9.26
N GLU A 111 -6.07 -16.02 -10.34
CA GLU A 111 -6.70 -14.69 -10.47
C GLU A 111 -8.08 -14.74 -11.13
N SER A 112 -8.69 -15.93 -11.22
CA SER A 112 -10.04 -16.02 -11.77
C SER A 112 -11.05 -15.25 -10.93
N PHE A 113 -12.08 -14.72 -11.59
CA PHE A 113 -13.16 -14.03 -10.91
C PHE A 113 -13.80 -14.89 -9.82
N GLY A 114 -14.01 -16.19 -10.10
CA GLY A 114 -14.59 -17.11 -9.13
C GLY A 114 -13.77 -17.25 -7.85
N THR A 115 -12.44 -17.41 -7.99
CA THR A 115 -11.54 -17.51 -6.84
C THR A 115 -11.53 -16.23 -6.02
N ILE A 116 -11.44 -15.08 -6.66
CA ILE A 116 -11.46 -13.78 -5.98
C ILE A 116 -12.81 -13.59 -5.28
N TYR A 117 -13.91 -13.85 -5.95
CA TYR A 117 -15.26 -13.74 -5.39
C TYR A 117 -15.43 -14.62 -4.15
N ASP A 118 -15.04 -15.89 -4.24
CA ASP A 118 -15.18 -16.84 -3.13
C ASP A 118 -14.31 -16.43 -1.94
N THR A 119 -13.10 -15.96 -2.18
CA THR A 119 -12.20 -15.49 -1.13
C THR A 119 -12.76 -14.27 -0.42
N LEU A 120 -13.26 -13.29 -1.16
CA LEU A 120 -13.89 -12.10 -0.58
C LEU A 120 -15.13 -12.46 0.24
N LYS A 121 -15.98 -13.33 -0.31
CA LYS A 121 -17.19 -13.79 0.37
C LYS A 121 -16.87 -14.50 1.69
N GLU A 122 -15.86 -15.37 1.70
CA GLU A 122 -15.40 -16.06 2.89
C GLU A 122 -14.92 -15.07 3.96
N GLN A 123 -14.08 -14.08 3.58
CA GLN A 123 -13.58 -13.07 4.49
C GLN A 123 -14.70 -12.19 5.05
N MET A 124 -15.65 -11.79 4.24
CA MET A 124 -16.79 -10.99 4.67
C MET A 124 -17.72 -11.78 5.61
N THR A 125 -17.91 -13.05 5.37
CA THR A 125 -18.69 -13.93 6.27
C THR A 125 -18.00 -14.09 7.61
N PHE A 126 -16.69 -14.34 7.59
CA PHE A 126 -15.89 -14.49 8.81
C PHE A 126 -15.88 -13.21 9.66
N ASN A 127 -15.91 -12.05 9.03
CA ASN A 127 -15.91 -10.76 9.71
C ASN A 127 -17.30 -10.10 9.71
N ALA A 128 -18.38 -10.89 9.71
CA ALA A 128 -19.75 -10.37 9.67
C ALA A 128 -20.01 -9.38 10.82
N GLY A 129 -20.76 -8.32 10.53
CA GLY A 129 -21.09 -7.28 11.50
C GLY A 129 -20.04 -6.17 11.64
N ARG A 130 -18.94 -6.23 10.87
CA ARG A 130 -17.89 -5.22 10.85
C ARG A 130 -18.02 -4.30 9.64
N SER A 131 -17.45 -3.09 9.74
CA SER A 131 -17.36 -2.18 8.59
C SER A 131 -16.19 -2.57 7.69
N TYR A 132 -16.39 -2.44 6.36
CA TYR A 132 -15.42 -2.86 5.35
C TYR A 132 -15.09 -1.75 4.38
N ALA A 133 -13.87 -1.82 3.82
CA ALA A 133 -13.53 -1.24 2.53
C ALA A 133 -12.76 -2.28 1.71
N ILE A 134 -12.92 -2.20 0.40
CA ILE A 134 -12.26 -3.10 -0.56
C ILE A 134 -11.46 -2.27 -1.55
#